data_96bb217e4cac66fb02197514b11b41cb
#
_entry.id   96bb217e4cac66fb02197514b11b41cb
#
_cell.length_a   1.000
_cell.length_b   1.000
_cell.length_c   1.000
_cell.angle_alpha   90.00
_cell.angle_beta   90.00
_cell.angle_gamma   90.00
#
_symmetry.space_group_name_H-M   'P 1'
#
loop_
_entity.id
_entity.type
_entity.pdbx_description
1 polymer ?
#
loop_
_entity_poly.entity_id
_entity_poly.type
_entity_poly.pdbx_seq_one_letter_code
_entity_poly.pdbx_strand_id
1 'polypeptide(L)'
;MPSPTLRSTSRLLDRNTWPEARRIADILRKETIGGALLLAAALAALIWANSPWAQTYQELRAIEVGPAALHLNLGLATWAADGLLAIFFFVAGLELKREFVAGDLRDVRRAVVPVAAAVGGVVVPALVYLAVTGGADARGWAIPTATDIAFALAVLAVIGRSLPDALRTFLLTLAVVDDLIAIVIIAVFYTSQLAVLPLVSALVPLAVFALLVQRGVREWWALLPLAFATWALVHASGVHATVAGVLLALTVPVLTKTPGEGAGLAEHFEHRFRPISAGVAVPVFAFFSAGVALGGLGGLFDTLGEPVALGIVAGLLVGKPLGILAATWLVSRFTRATLDEGLAWIDMVGLAILSGIGFTVSLLIGDLAFGVSGGEQVKVAVLAGSLAAALLATVILRLRARVYRRIHEVETADADHDGIPDLYRSA
;
A
#
# COMPACT_ATOMS: atom_id res chain seq x y z
N MET A 1 -26.08 -36.42 35.07
CA MET A 1 -24.99 -36.52 34.09
C MET A 1 -24.99 -35.24 33.30
N PRO A 2 -23.95 -34.42 33.35
CA PRO A 2 -23.89 -33.19 32.54
C PRO A 2 -23.51 -33.56 31.09
N SER A 3 -24.26 -33.03 30.15
CA SER A 3 -24.02 -33.14 28.70
C SER A 3 -22.65 -32.55 28.31
N PRO A 4 -21.92 -33.17 27.39
CA PRO A 4 -20.66 -32.63 26.92
C PRO A 4 -20.93 -31.34 26.15
N THR A 5 -20.30 -30.27 26.60
CA THR A 5 -20.24 -28.99 25.91
C THR A 5 -19.58 -29.19 24.53
N LEU A 6 -20.37 -29.11 23.48
CA LEU A 6 -19.93 -29.06 22.10
C LEU A 6 -18.99 -27.85 21.97
N ARG A 7 -17.70 -28.11 21.72
CA ARG A 7 -16.76 -27.11 21.26
C ARG A 7 -17.33 -26.53 19.95
N SER A 8 -17.70 -25.27 19.98
CA SER A 8 -18.12 -24.56 18.80
C SER A 8 -16.98 -24.62 17.78
N THR A 9 -17.13 -25.43 16.76
CA THR A 9 -16.32 -25.32 15.56
C THR A 9 -16.57 -23.93 14.98
N SER A 10 -15.57 -23.09 15.06
CA SER A 10 -15.63 -21.72 14.56
C SER A 10 -16.01 -21.73 13.08
N ARG A 11 -17.19 -21.21 12.78
CA ARG A 11 -17.65 -21.02 11.41
C ARG A 11 -16.73 -19.99 10.75
N LEU A 12 -15.97 -20.39 9.75
CA LEU A 12 -15.00 -19.55 9.05
C LEU A 12 -15.65 -18.40 8.27
N LEU A 13 -16.96 -18.46 8.00
CA LEU A 13 -17.67 -17.54 7.13
C LEU A 13 -18.73 -16.65 7.82
N ASP A 14 -18.98 -16.79 9.14
CA ASP A 14 -20.17 -16.21 9.80
C ASP A 14 -19.88 -14.99 10.69
N ARG A 15 -18.74 -14.28 10.53
CA ARG A 15 -18.38 -13.16 11.43
C ARG A 15 -18.57 -11.76 10.85
N ASN A 16 -18.76 -11.63 9.53
CA ASN A 16 -18.97 -10.31 8.94
C ASN A 16 -20.45 -10.01 8.71
N THR A 17 -20.91 -8.85 9.14
CA THR A 17 -22.25 -8.39 8.79
C THR A 17 -22.34 -8.19 7.27
N TRP A 18 -23.49 -8.49 6.66
CA TRP A 18 -23.73 -8.33 5.21
C TRP A 18 -23.27 -6.96 4.64
N PRO A 19 -23.46 -5.82 5.34
CA PRO A 19 -22.95 -4.53 4.90
C PRO A 19 -21.42 -4.48 4.80
N GLU A 20 -20.70 -5.14 5.69
CA GLU A 20 -19.23 -5.18 5.74
C GLU A 20 -18.66 -6.05 4.61
N ALA A 21 -19.22 -7.22 4.38
CA ALA A 21 -18.85 -8.08 3.25
C ALA A 21 -19.09 -7.40 1.90
N ARG A 22 -20.21 -6.66 1.74
CA ARG A 22 -20.51 -5.88 0.54
C ARG A 22 -19.52 -4.72 0.34
N ARG A 23 -19.17 -4.03 1.42
CA ARG A 23 -18.17 -2.94 1.40
C ARG A 23 -16.79 -3.44 0.97
N ILE A 24 -16.33 -4.56 1.54
CA ILE A 24 -15.06 -5.20 1.15
C ILE A 24 -15.08 -5.60 -0.34
N ALA A 25 -16.18 -6.18 -0.82
CA ALA A 25 -16.34 -6.55 -2.23
C ALA A 25 -16.29 -5.33 -3.17
N ASP A 26 -16.89 -4.19 -2.79
CA ASP A 26 -16.88 -2.96 -3.57
C ASP A 26 -15.46 -2.31 -3.59
N ILE A 27 -14.74 -2.33 -2.47
CA ILE A 27 -13.35 -1.89 -2.40
C ILE A 27 -12.49 -2.75 -3.33
N LEU A 28 -12.54 -4.07 -3.20
CA LEU A 28 -11.76 -4.99 -4.02
C LEU A 28 -12.04 -4.83 -5.52
N ARG A 29 -13.30 -4.58 -5.91
CA ARG A 29 -13.64 -4.35 -7.31
C ARG A 29 -12.98 -3.08 -7.85
N LYS A 30 -13.01 -1.98 -7.10
CA LYS A 30 -12.39 -0.71 -7.50
C LYS A 30 -10.87 -0.80 -7.55
N GLU A 31 -10.27 -1.49 -6.60
CA GLU A 31 -8.82 -1.68 -6.53
C GLU A 31 -8.29 -2.67 -7.56
N THR A 32 -9.07 -3.68 -7.94
CA THR A 32 -8.71 -4.58 -9.05
C THR A 32 -8.58 -3.80 -10.37
N ILE A 33 -9.48 -2.84 -10.63
CA ILE A 33 -9.40 -2.00 -11.83
C ILE A 33 -8.18 -1.08 -11.74
N GLY A 34 -7.97 -0.43 -10.59
CA GLY A 34 -6.81 0.43 -10.34
C GLY A 34 -5.49 -0.32 -10.50
N GLY A 35 -5.37 -1.51 -9.91
CA GLY A 35 -4.19 -2.37 -10.05
C GLY A 35 -3.96 -2.86 -11.48
N ALA A 36 -5.01 -3.16 -12.23
CA ALA A 36 -4.89 -3.52 -13.64
C ALA A 36 -4.40 -2.34 -14.50
N LEU A 37 -4.91 -1.12 -14.24
CA LEU A 37 -4.44 0.10 -14.91
C LEU A 37 -2.99 0.42 -14.55
N LEU A 38 -2.62 0.26 -13.29
CA LEU A 38 -1.24 0.40 -12.80
C LEU A 38 -0.29 -0.52 -13.57
N LEU A 39 -0.60 -1.82 -13.65
CA LEU A 39 0.22 -2.80 -14.35
C LEU A 39 0.27 -2.53 -15.86
N ALA A 40 -0.85 -2.17 -16.47
CA ALA A 40 -0.89 -1.81 -17.90
C ALA A 40 -0.02 -0.58 -18.20
N ALA A 41 -0.07 0.44 -17.34
CA ALA A 41 0.74 1.65 -17.46
C ALA A 41 2.24 1.35 -17.31
N ALA A 42 2.61 0.55 -16.30
CA ALA A 42 3.99 0.12 -16.08
C ALA A 42 4.52 -0.72 -17.24
N LEU A 43 3.73 -1.66 -17.75
CA LEU A 43 4.09 -2.49 -18.90
C LEU A 43 4.25 -1.64 -20.17
N ALA A 44 3.34 -0.69 -20.41
CA ALA A 44 3.45 0.23 -21.54
C ALA A 44 4.73 1.06 -21.47
N ALA A 45 5.07 1.58 -20.29
CA ALA A 45 6.31 2.32 -20.06
C ALA A 45 7.55 1.45 -20.30
N LEU A 46 7.56 0.22 -19.78
CA LEU A 46 8.66 -0.72 -19.95
C LEU A 46 8.86 -1.09 -21.42
N ILE A 47 7.76 -1.39 -22.15
CA ILE A 47 7.81 -1.67 -23.58
C ILE A 47 8.34 -0.46 -24.34
N TRP A 48 7.85 0.74 -24.05
CA TRP A 48 8.29 1.97 -24.73
C TRP A 48 9.75 2.26 -24.47
N ALA A 49 10.19 2.18 -23.20
CA ALA A 49 11.59 2.42 -22.82
C ALA A 49 12.58 1.40 -23.41
N ASN A 50 12.12 0.23 -23.87
CA ASN A 50 12.93 -0.81 -24.51
C ASN A 50 12.64 -0.96 -26.01
N SER A 51 11.96 0.03 -26.61
CA SER A 51 11.67 0.10 -28.04
C SER A 51 12.67 1.02 -28.78
N PRO A 52 12.67 1.02 -30.11
CA PRO A 52 13.43 2.01 -30.91
C PRO A 52 13.09 3.47 -30.58
N TRP A 53 11.99 3.75 -29.93
CA TRP A 53 11.53 5.07 -29.50
C TRP A 53 11.84 5.39 -28.02
N ALA A 54 12.79 4.69 -27.40
CA ALA A 54 13.18 4.92 -25.99
C ALA A 54 13.55 6.37 -25.70
N GLN A 55 14.23 7.03 -26.64
CA GLN A 55 14.61 8.44 -26.49
C GLN A 55 13.37 9.33 -26.37
N THR A 56 12.34 9.13 -27.18
CA THR A 56 11.08 9.91 -27.13
C THR A 56 10.39 9.74 -25.76
N TYR A 57 10.49 8.55 -25.16
CA TYR A 57 9.99 8.33 -23.80
C TYR A 57 10.75 9.15 -22.77
N GLN A 58 12.09 9.23 -22.85
CA GLN A 58 12.90 10.05 -21.95
C GLN A 58 12.64 11.56 -22.16
N GLU A 59 12.50 11.99 -23.40
CA GLU A 59 12.12 13.36 -23.73
C GLU A 59 10.75 13.73 -23.14
N LEU A 60 9.76 12.83 -23.26
CA LEU A 60 8.44 13.01 -22.63
C LEU A 60 8.54 13.20 -21.11
N ARG A 61 9.35 12.38 -20.42
CA ARG A 61 9.57 12.46 -18.97
C ARG A 61 10.19 13.80 -18.56
N ALA A 62 11.06 14.34 -19.41
CA ALA A 62 11.84 15.56 -19.16
C ALA A 62 11.09 16.86 -19.53
N ILE A 63 9.92 16.78 -20.19
CA ILE A 63 9.14 17.98 -20.51
C ILE A 63 8.81 18.73 -19.23
N GLU A 64 9.32 19.95 -19.11
CA GLU A 64 9.08 20.82 -17.97
C GLU A 64 7.81 21.64 -18.16
N VAL A 65 6.96 21.64 -17.13
CA VAL A 65 5.69 22.38 -17.11
C VAL A 65 5.53 23.05 -15.75
N GLY A 66 5.06 24.30 -15.77
CA GLY A 66 4.68 25.02 -14.56
C GLY A 66 5.32 26.40 -14.43
N PRO A 67 4.89 27.19 -13.43
CA PRO A 67 5.35 28.56 -13.22
C PRO A 67 6.75 28.57 -12.58
N ALA A 68 7.76 28.95 -13.36
CA ALA A 68 9.16 29.07 -12.88
C ALA A 68 9.31 30.05 -11.70
N ALA A 69 8.47 31.10 -11.65
CA ALA A 69 8.47 32.05 -10.54
C ALA A 69 8.13 31.47 -9.17
N LEU A 70 7.45 30.32 -9.14
CA LEU A 70 7.09 29.58 -7.91
C LEU A 70 8.01 28.36 -7.69
N HIS A 71 9.08 28.22 -8.44
CA HIS A 71 9.94 27.01 -8.47
C HIS A 71 9.18 25.73 -8.78
N LEU A 72 8.07 25.83 -9.53
CA LEU A 72 7.22 24.71 -9.95
C LEU A 72 7.39 24.36 -11.43
N ASN A 73 8.48 24.77 -12.06
CA ASN A 73 8.84 24.32 -13.40
C ASN A 73 9.48 22.92 -13.28
N LEU A 74 8.62 21.88 -13.26
CA LEU A 74 9.01 20.51 -12.97
C LEU A 74 8.78 19.62 -14.20
N GLY A 75 9.65 18.63 -14.39
CA GLY A 75 9.43 17.60 -15.40
C GLY A 75 8.16 16.80 -15.15
N LEU A 76 7.55 16.24 -16.21
CA LEU A 76 6.32 15.45 -16.08
C LEU A 76 6.49 14.27 -15.14
N ALA A 77 7.67 13.62 -15.12
CA ALA A 77 7.98 12.55 -14.18
C ALA A 77 7.96 13.04 -12.72
N THR A 78 8.49 14.23 -12.45
CA THR A 78 8.46 14.84 -11.11
C THR A 78 7.05 15.27 -10.71
N TRP A 79 6.24 15.82 -11.65
CA TRP A 79 4.83 16.08 -11.39
C TRP A 79 4.05 14.83 -11.03
N ALA A 80 4.36 13.69 -11.66
CA ALA A 80 3.75 12.41 -11.32
C ALA A 80 4.16 11.94 -9.91
N ALA A 81 5.44 12.06 -9.56
CA ALA A 81 5.97 11.62 -8.26
C ALA A 81 5.57 12.56 -7.10
N ASP A 82 5.58 13.86 -7.29
CA ASP A 82 5.34 14.84 -6.22
C ASP A 82 3.88 15.31 -6.19
N GLY A 83 3.31 15.59 -7.36
CA GLY A 83 1.97 16.15 -7.48
C GLY A 83 0.88 15.09 -7.43
N LEU A 84 0.92 14.11 -8.33
CA LEU A 84 -0.14 13.09 -8.40
C LEU A 84 -0.09 12.13 -7.22
N LEU A 85 1.09 11.69 -6.77
CA LEU A 85 1.17 10.84 -5.59
C LEU A 85 0.74 11.55 -4.31
N ALA A 86 0.75 12.89 -4.24
CA ALA A 86 0.16 13.60 -3.10
C ALA A 86 -1.34 13.30 -2.96
N ILE A 87 -2.07 13.08 -4.09
CA ILE A 87 -3.47 12.66 -4.08
C ILE A 87 -3.60 11.23 -3.52
N PHE A 88 -2.71 10.33 -3.94
CA PHE A 88 -2.66 8.97 -3.39
C PHE A 88 -2.42 8.99 -1.88
N PHE A 89 -1.41 9.73 -1.42
CA PHE A 89 -1.11 9.83 0.00
C PHE A 89 -2.17 10.59 0.81
N PHE A 90 -2.93 11.49 0.18
CA PHE A 90 -4.11 12.07 0.82
C PHE A 90 -5.18 11.01 1.09
N VAL A 91 -5.49 10.14 0.11
CA VAL A 91 -6.44 9.03 0.29
C VAL A 91 -5.94 8.05 1.34
N ALA A 92 -4.66 7.63 1.26
CA ALA A 92 -4.04 6.75 2.25
C ALA A 92 -4.06 7.35 3.67
N GLY A 93 -3.83 8.67 3.81
CA GLY A 93 -3.95 9.37 5.08
C GLY A 93 -5.37 9.43 5.63
N LEU A 94 -6.40 9.52 4.77
CA LEU A 94 -7.80 9.43 5.19
C LEU A 94 -8.13 8.02 5.71
N GLU A 95 -7.67 6.99 5.01
CA GLU A 95 -7.82 5.59 5.43
C GLU A 95 -7.12 5.34 6.76
N LEU A 96 -5.87 5.77 6.88
CA LEU A 96 -5.10 5.69 8.11
C LEU A 96 -5.84 6.32 9.28
N LYS A 97 -6.30 7.58 9.13
CA LYS A 97 -7.04 8.27 10.19
C LYS A 97 -8.33 7.54 10.54
N ARG A 98 -9.04 7.00 9.56
CA ARG A 98 -10.26 6.22 9.79
C ARG A 98 -9.96 4.95 10.58
N GLU A 99 -8.90 4.22 10.25
CA GLU A 99 -8.50 3.01 10.97
C GLU A 99 -8.15 3.31 12.45
N PHE A 100 -7.48 4.42 12.73
CA PHE A 100 -7.18 4.84 14.10
C PHE A 100 -8.39 5.32 14.90
N VAL A 101 -9.37 5.95 14.26
CA VAL A 101 -10.52 6.57 14.96
C VAL A 101 -11.72 5.63 15.05
N ALA A 102 -11.98 4.84 14.01
CA ALA A 102 -13.20 4.03 13.86
C ALA A 102 -12.94 2.58 13.41
N GLY A 103 -11.70 2.22 13.03
CA GLY A 103 -11.33 0.89 12.56
C GLY A 103 -10.66 0.01 13.62
N ASP A 104 -9.99 -1.05 13.14
CA ASP A 104 -9.37 -2.08 13.99
C ASP A 104 -8.15 -1.54 14.77
N LEU A 105 -7.47 -0.49 14.28
CA LEU A 105 -6.36 0.16 14.99
C LEU A 105 -6.79 0.94 16.24
N ARG A 106 -8.10 1.17 16.43
CA ARG A 106 -8.63 1.78 17.65
C ARG A 106 -8.51 0.85 18.87
N ASP A 107 -8.66 -0.46 18.68
CA ASP A 107 -8.49 -1.44 19.77
C ASP A 107 -7.04 -1.93 19.77
N VAL A 108 -6.28 -1.52 20.81
CA VAL A 108 -4.87 -1.90 20.98
C VAL A 108 -4.65 -3.41 20.91
N ARG A 109 -5.61 -4.22 21.39
CA ARG A 109 -5.47 -5.67 21.38
C ARG A 109 -5.51 -6.24 19.95
N ARG A 110 -6.31 -5.65 19.07
CA ARG A 110 -6.40 -6.03 17.66
C ARG A 110 -5.26 -5.43 16.83
N ALA A 111 -4.86 -4.20 17.17
CA ALA A 111 -3.81 -3.45 16.48
C ALA A 111 -2.40 -4.03 16.68
N VAL A 112 -2.11 -4.62 17.86
CA VAL A 112 -0.74 -5.05 18.22
C VAL A 112 -0.14 -6.02 17.19
N VAL A 113 -0.89 -6.99 16.68
CA VAL A 113 -0.36 -7.99 15.72
C VAL A 113 -0.03 -7.36 14.38
N PRO A 114 -0.95 -6.65 13.67
CA PRO A 114 -0.61 -6.03 12.38
C PRO A 114 0.42 -4.91 12.50
N VAL A 115 0.42 -4.12 13.61
CA VAL A 115 1.44 -3.10 13.84
C VAL A 115 2.83 -3.73 14.02
N ALA A 116 2.95 -4.77 14.83
CA ALA A 116 4.22 -5.47 15.00
C ALA A 116 4.68 -6.14 13.70
N ALA A 117 3.75 -6.73 12.94
CA ALA A 117 4.02 -7.30 11.63
C ALA A 117 4.55 -6.23 10.65
N ALA A 118 3.96 -5.02 10.63
CA ALA A 118 4.43 -3.91 9.81
C ALA A 118 5.85 -3.46 10.24
N VAL A 119 6.09 -3.29 11.53
CA VAL A 119 7.43 -2.95 12.05
C VAL A 119 8.46 -4.02 11.66
N GLY A 120 8.12 -5.30 11.82
CA GLY A 120 8.98 -6.41 11.37
C GLY A 120 9.22 -6.39 9.87
N GLY A 121 8.15 -6.12 9.08
CA GLY A 121 8.18 -5.97 7.63
C GLY A 121 8.96 -4.75 7.12
N VAL A 122 9.33 -3.82 7.99
CA VAL A 122 10.23 -2.69 7.70
C VAL A 122 11.65 -2.99 8.17
N VAL A 123 11.82 -3.41 9.42
CA VAL A 123 13.14 -3.59 10.05
C VAL A 123 13.94 -4.71 9.38
N VAL A 124 13.32 -5.88 9.16
CA VAL A 124 14.05 -7.04 8.63
C VAL A 124 14.51 -6.85 7.17
N PRO A 125 13.67 -6.38 6.21
CA PRO A 125 14.15 -6.13 4.86
C PRO A 125 15.23 -5.03 4.80
N ALA A 126 15.15 -4.01 5.65
CA ALA A 126 16.20 -3.00 5.79
C ALA A 126 17.54 -3.62 6.21
N LEU A 127 17.50 -4.49 7.22
CA LEU A 127 18.71 -5.22 7.69
C LEU A 127 19.24 -6.19 6.62
N VAL A 128 18.37 -6.89 5.89
CA VAL A 128 18.76 -7.77 4.78
C VAL A 128 19.42 -6.96 3.68
N TYR A 129 18.86 -5.82 3.30
CA TYR A 129 19.46 -4.93 2.32
C TYR A 129 20.87 -4.49 2.74
N LEU A 130 21.02 -3.99 3.96
CA LEU A 130 22.32 -3.53 4.50
C LEU A 130 23.33 -4.66 4.60
N ALA A 131 22.91 -5.88 4.96
CA ALA A 131 23.77 -7.04 5.03
C ALA A 131 24.26 -7.49 3.65
N VAL A 132 23.39 -7.49 2.63
CA VAL A 132 23.73 -7.88 1.26
C VAL A 132 24.65 -6.84 0.60
N THR A 133 24.40 -5.55 0.82
CA THR A 133 25.22 -4.47 0.25
C THR A 133 26.51 -4.22 1.04
N GLY A 134 26.69 -4.87 2.20
CA GLY A 134 27.85 -4.65 3.08
C GLY A 134 27.91 -3.21 3.62
N GLY A 135 26.79 -2.48 3.62
CA GLY A 135 26.70 -1.07 4.01
C GLY A 135 27.12 -0.08 2.91
N ALA A 136 27.57 -0.56 1.75
CA ALA A 136 27.70 0.27 0.56
C ALA A 136 26.30 0.70 0.11
N ASP A 137 26.17 1.93 -0.39
CA ASP A 137 24.89 2.48 -0.85
C ASP A 137 23.77 2.37 0.19
N ALA A 138 24.11 2.60 1.46
CA ALA A 138 23.17 2.51 2.58
C ALA A 138 21.90 3.35 2.41
N ARG A 139 21.91 4.38 1.54
CA ARG A 139 20.72 5.21 1.22
C ARG A 139 19.52 4.41 0.72
N GLY A 140 19.75 3.24 0.09
CA GLY A 140 18.70 2.38 -0.45
C GLY A 140 17.99 1.49 0.58
N TRP A 141 18.36 1.55 1.87
CA TRP A 141 17.86 0.64 2.92
C TRP A 141 16.33 0.58 3.03
N ALA A 142 15.65 1.67 2.74
CA ALA A 142 14.20 1.75 2.87
C ALA A 142 13.45 1.28 1.61
N ILE A 143 14.13 1.06 0.47
CA ILE A 143 13.48 0.63 -0.78
C ILE A 143 12.69 -0.68 -0.60
N PRO A 144 13.23 -1.76 -0.02
CA PRO A 144 12.51 -3.01 0.14
C PRO A 144 11.53 -3.03 1.33
N THR A 145 11.37 -1.92 2.05
CA THR A 145 10.50 -1.89 3.22
C THR A 145 9.05 -1.57 2.90
N ALA A 146 8.74 -0.91 1.79
CA ALA A 146 7.41 -0.50 1.43
C ALA A 146 6.58 -1.63 0.78
N THR A 147 5.23 -1.53 0.89
CA THR A 147 4.26 -2.40 0.22
C THR A 147 3.39 -1.59 -0.73
N ASP A 148 3.16 -2.09 -1.94
CA ASP A 148 2.15 -1.54 -2.84
C ASP A 148 0.79 -2.21 -2.59
N ILE A 149 -0.06 -1.52 -1.82
CA ILE A 149 -1.39 -2.04 -1.47
C ILE A 149 -2.25 -2.25 -2.71
N ALA A 150 -2.23 -1.31 -3.66
CA ALA A 150 -3.08 -1.37 -4.84
C ALA A 150 -2.76 -2.61 -5.69
N PHE A 151 -1.48 -2.88 -5.90
CA PHE A 151 -1.04 -4.08 -6.60
C PHE A 151 -1.32 -5.36 -5.79
N ALA A 152 -1.00 -5.38 -4.51
CA ALA A 152 -1.23 -6.54 -3.64
C ALA A 152 -2.73 -6.91 -3.59
N LEU A 153 -3.63 -5.94 -3.42
CA LEU A 153 -5.08 -6.17 -3.43
C LEU A 153 -5.60 -6.58 -4.80
N ALA A 154 -5.04 -6.06 -5.91
CA ALA A 154 -5.40 -6.51 -7.25
C ALA A 154 -5.06 -8.00 -7.45
N VAL A 155 -3.86 -8.43 -7.03
CA VAL A 155 -3.45 -9.84 -7.05
C VAL A 155 -4.38 -10.69 -6.17
N LEU A 156 -4.65 -10.24 -4.95
CA LEU A 156 -5.53 -10.95 -4.01
C LEU A 156 -6.97 -11.05 -4.54
N ALA A 157 -7.50 -10.01 -5.18
CA ALA A 157 -8.86 -10.01 -5.74
C ALA A 157 -9.03 -11.01 -6.90
N VAL A 158 -7.98 -11.19 -7.71
CA VAL A 158 -7.99 -12.17 -8.81
C VAL A 158 -7.92 -13.61 -8.29
N ILE A 159 -7.18 -13.84 -7.20
CA ILE A 159 -6.89 -15.18 -6.69
C ILE A 159 -7.86 -15.59 -5.58
N GLY A 160 -8.27 -14.63 -4.78
CA GLY A 160 -8.69 -14.82 -3.41
C GLY A 160 -10.20 -14.88 -3.15
N ARG A 161 -11.05 -15.18 -4.14
CA ARG A 161 -12.52 -15.23 -3.93
C ARG A 161 -12.97 -16.19 -2.82
N SER A 162 -12.19 -17.23 -2.56
CA SER A 162 -12.48 -18.26 -1.53
C SER A 162 -11.61 -18.13 -0.29
N LEU A 163 -10.75 -17.11 -0.20
CA LEU A 163 -9.91 -16.89 0.98
C LEU A 163 -10.71 -16.21 2.11
N PRO A 164 -10.40 -16.46 3.40
CA PRO A 164 -11.06 -15.82 4.53
C PRO A 164 -10.98 -14.29 4.47
N ASP A 165 -12.06 -13.59 4.83
CA ASP A 165 -12.08 -12.13 4.89
C ASP A 165 -11.08 -11.58 5.93
N ALA A 166 -10.82 -12.34 7.00
CA ALA A 166 -9.80 -12.01 7.99
C ALA A 166 -8.40 -11.81 7.38
N LEU A 167 -8.04 -12.57 6.32
CA LEU A 167 -6.78 -12.40 5.61
C LEU A 167 -6.71 -11.03 4.91
N ARG A 168 -7.82 -10.62 4.30
CA ARG A 168 -7.92 -9.33 3.60
C ARG A 168 -7.88 -8.17 4.58
N THR A 169 -8.61 -8.28 5.68
CA THR A 169 -8.61 -7.28 6.76
C THR A 169 -7.22 -7.14 7.35
N PHE A 170 -6.53 -8.25 7.61
CA PHE A 170 -5.15 -8.21 8.11
C PHE A 170 -4.20 -7.53 7.12
N LEU A 171 -4.30 -7.85 5.82
CA LEU A 171 -3.48 -7.20 4.79
C LEU A 171 -3.75 -5.69 4.72
N LEU A 172 -5.01 -5.26 4.74
CA LEU A 172 -5.37 -3.85 4.73
C LEU A 172 -4.81 -3.11 5.94
N THR A 173 -4.98 -3.66 7.14
CA THR A 173 -4.47 -3.04 8.37
C THR A 173 -2.94 -2.99 8.39
N LEU A 174 -2.28 -4.08 7.99
CA LEU A 174 -0.81 -4.14 7.85
C LEU A 174 -0.32 -3.04 6.90
N ALA A 175 -0.93 -2.96 5.73
CA ALA A 175 -0.51 -2.07 4.67
C ALA A 175 -0.74 -0.58 5.03
N VAL A 176 -1.83 -0.24 5.70
CA VAL A 176 -2.09 1.11 6.22
C VAL A 176 -1.01 1.55 7.22
N VAL A 177 -0.55 0.63 8.09
CA VAL A 177 0.55 0.91 9.03
C VAL A 177 1.89 1.00 8.31
N ASP A 178 2.14 0.13 7.33
CA ASP A 178 3.34 0.12 6.49
C ASP A 178 3.49 1.45 5.72
N ASP A 179 2.40 1.95 5.13
CA ASP A 179 2.37 3.25 4.45
C ASP A 179 2.68 4.41 5.42
N LEU A 180 2.13 4.40 6.64
CA LEU A 180 2.46 5.40 7.64
C LEU A 180 3.96 5.41 7.94
N ILE A 181 4.55 4.22 8.16
CA ILE A 181 5.98 4.09 8.44
C ILE A 181 6.78 4.58 7.23
N ALA A 182 6.41 4.21 6.01
CA ALA A 182 7.06 4.66 4.78
C ALA A 182 7.03 6.18 4.64
N ILE A 183 5.90 6.83 4.91
CA ILE A 183 5.75 8.30 4.88
C ILE A 183 6.68 8.96 5.91
N VAL A 184 6.73 8.43 7.13
CA VAL A 184 7.65 8.95 8.17
C VAL A 184 9.10 8.77 7.75
N ILE A 185 9.46 7.61 7.18
CA ILE A 185 10.80 7.35 6.65
C ILE A 185 11.16 8.35 5.56
N ILE A 186 10.26 8.57 4.58
CA ILE A 186 10.48 9.54 3.50
C ILE A 186 10.68 10.95 4.08
N ALA A 187 9.83 11.38 4.99
CA ALA A 187 9.89 12.71 5.57
C ALA A 187 11.16 12.96 6.40
N VAL A 188 11.66 11.95 7.11
CA VAL A 188 12.80 12.10 8.04
C VAL A 188 14.15 11.82 7.36
N PHE A 189 14.23 10.76 6.55
CA PHE A 189 15.51 10.28 6.02
C PHE A 189 15.82 10.74 4.60
N TYR A 190 14.82 11.15 3.82
CA TYR A 190 14.98 11.54 2.41
C TYR A 190 14.75 13.04 2.16
N THR A 191 14.71 13.85 3.22
CA THR A 191 14.74 15.31 3.12
C THR A 191 16.20 15.77 2.91
N SER A 192 16.51 16.38 1.76
CA SER A 192 17.88 16.73 1.38
C SER A 192 18.36 18.05 2.00
N GLN A 193 17.53 19.08 1.95
CA GLN A 193 17.82 20.42 2.50
C GLN A 193 16.52 21.01 3.06
N LEU A 194 16.49 21.20 4.37
CA LEU A 194 15.30 21.73 5.04
C LEU A 194 15.30 23.26 5.03
N ALA A 195 14.43 23.86 4.22
CA ALA A 195 14.13 25.29 4.27
C ALA A 195 13.00 25.53 5.27
N VAL A 196 13.37 26.03 6.46
CA VAL A 196 12.44 26.19 7.58
C VAL A 196 11.33 27.20 7.28
N LEU A 197 11.63 28.29 6.57
CA LEU A 197 10.64 29.35 6.30
C LEU A 197 9.46 28.87 5.44
N PRO A 198 9.64 28.18 4.28
CA PRO A 198 8.53 27.60 3.54
C PRO A 198 7.76 26.54 4.36
N LEU A 199 8.46 25.72 5.15
CA LEU A 199 7.81 24.70 5.99
C LEU A 199 6.89 25.32 7.04
N VAL A 200 7.35 26.34 7.75
CA VAL A 200 6.52 27.07 8.73
C VAL A 200 5.39 27.81 8.02
N SER A 201 5.65 28.40 6.85
CA SER A 201 4.61 29.05 6.05
C SER A 201 3.52 28.09 5.57
N ALA A 202 3.85 26.81 5.34
CA ALA A 202 2.88 25.78 4.95
C ALA A 202 1.83 25.52 6.04
N LEU A 203 2.15 25.79 7.32
CA LEU A 203 1.21 25.65 8.42
C LEU A 203 0.01 26.59 8.32
N VAL A 204 0.14 27.74 7.64
CA VAL A 204 -0.95 28.72 7.47
C VAL A 204 -2.07 28.15 6.58
N PRO A 205 -1.83 27.77 5.32
CA PRO A 205 -2.87 27.19 4.48
C PRO A 205 -3.35 25.84 5.03
N LEU A 206 -2.50 25.05 5.68
CA LEU A 206 -2.89 23.81 6.36
C LEU A 206 -3.87 24.09 7.52
N ALA A 207 -3.60 25.09 8.36
CA ALA A 207 -4.49 25.45 9.46
C ALA A 207 -5.84 25.99 8.96
N VAL A 208 -5.84 26.81 7.89
CA VAL A 208 -7.07 27.29 7.27
C VAL A 208 -7.85 26.13 6.67
N PHE A 209 -7.21 25.21 5.97
CA PHE A 209 -7.84 23.99 5.47
C PHE A 209 -8.45 23.18 6.62
N ALA A 210 -7.68 22.95 7.69
CA ALA A 210 -8.17 22.26 8.89
C ALA A 210 -9.41 22.92 9.50
N LEU A 211 -9.40 24.24 9.65
CA LEU A 211 -10.55 24.99 10.17
C LEU A 211 -11.80 24.83 9.29
N LEU A 212 -11.64 24.88 7.97
CA LEU A 212 -12.76 24.71 7.04
C LEU A 212 -13.34 23.30 7.10
N VAL A 213 -12.51 22.26 7.03
CA VAL A 213 -13.00 20.87 7.09
C VAL A 213 -13.59 20.52 8.45
N GLN A 214 -13.06 21.07 9.57
CA GLN A 214 -13.63 20.90 10.90
C GLN A 214 -14.99 21.61 11.06
N ARG A 215 -15.26 22.64 10.23
CA ARG A 215 -16.57 23.29 10.13
C ARG A 215 -17.53 22.59 9.16
N GLY A 216 -17.08 21.51 8.49
CA GLY A 216 -17.91 20.72 7.58
C GLY A 216 -17.93 21.26 6.15
N VAL A 217 -17.04 22.19 5.79
CA VAL A 217 -16.92 22.71 4.42
C VAL A 217 -16.49 21.58 3.48
N ARG A 218 -17.22 21.43 2.37
CA ARG A 218 -17.01 20.37 1.35
C ARG A 218 -16.66 20.93 -0.03
N GLU A 219 -16.72 22.25 -0.18
CA GLU A 219 -16.56 22.96 -1.44
C GLU A 219 -15.11 22.87 -1.93
N TRP A 220 -14.91 22.14 -3.01
CA TRP A 220 -13.61 21.89 -3.60
C TRP A 220 -12.90 23.18 -4.08
N TRP A 221 -13.63 24.20 -4.52
CA TRP A 221 -13.08 25.48 -4.97
C TRP A 221 -12.40 26.26 -3.84
N ALA A 222 -12.79 26.03 -2.59
CA ALA A 222 -12.13 26.61 -1.41
C ALA A 222 -11.00 25.74 -0.89
N LEU A 223 -11.18 24.41 -0.90
CA LEU A 223 -10.23 23.45 -0.33
C LEU A 223 -9.03 23.16 -1.24
N LEU A 224 -9.22 23.05 -2.56
CA LEU A 224 -8.13 22.74 -3.49
C LEU A 224 -7.03 23.81 -3.56
N PRO A 225 -7.33 25.14 -3.58
CA PRO A 225 -6.29 26.15 -3.53
C PRO A 225 -5.45 26.10 -2.25
N LEU A 226 -6.05 25.80 -1.11
CA LEU A 226 -5.36 25.65 0.17
C LEU A 226 -4.51 24.37 0.21
N ALA A 227 -5.04 23.27 -0.33
CA ALA A 227 -4.29 22.02 -0.47
C ALA A 227 -3.08 22.21 -1.39
N PHE A 228 -3.27 22.87 -2.54
CA PHE A 228 -2.18 23.19 -3.47
C PHE A 228 -1.15 24.14 -2.85
N ALA A 229 -1.56 25.18 -2.13
CA ALA A 229 -0.65 26.08 -1.44
C ALA A 229 0.17 25.34 -0.35
N THR A 230 -0.48 24.46 0.43
CA THR A 230 0.21 23.61 1.41
C THR A 230 1.24 22.71 0.72
N TRP A 231 0.85 22.03 -0.36
CA TRP A 231 1.71 21.16 -1.14
C TRP A 231 2.92 21.94 -1.73
N ALA A 232 2.68 23.09 -2.36
CA ALA A 232 3.73 23.90 -2.96
C ALA A 232 4.75 24.42 -1.93
N LEU A 233 4.29 24.83 -0.74
CA LEU A 233 5.16 25.28 0.33
C LEU A 233 5.94 24.13 0.97
N VAL A 234 5.33 22.94 1.12
CA VAL A 234 6.04 21.73 1.57
C VAL A 234 7.10 21.32 0.53
N HIS A 235 6.76 21.34 -0.76
CA HIS A 235 7.73 21.11 -1.84
C HIS A 235 8.90 22.10 -1.78
N ALA A 236 8.61 23.40 -1.65
CA ALA A 236 9.63 24.43 -1.52
C ALA A 236 10.48 24.32 -0.23
N SER A 237 10.03 23.60 0.76
CA SER A 237 10.77 23.35 2.01
C SER A 237 11.85 22.27 1.89
N GLY A 238 11.87 21.52 0.78
CA GLY A 238 12.75 20.36 0.58
C GLY A 238 12.25 19.08 1.25
N VAL A 239 11.14 19.14 1.98
CA VAL A 239 10.40 17.94 2.44
C VAL A 239 9.63 17.40 1.22
N HIS A 240 9.60 16.06 1.08
CA HIS A 240 8.90 15.46 -0.05
C HIS A 240 7.42 15.86 -0.06
N ALA A 241 6.96 16.37 -1.21
CA ALA A 241 5.66 17.04 -1.33
C ALA A 241 4.45 16.14 -1.03
N THR A 242 4.60 14.83 -1.16
CA THR A 242 3.56 13.83 -0.82
C THR A 242 3.15 13.88 0.66
N VAL A 243 4.05 14.30 1.56
CA VAL A 243 3.77 14.48 2.99
C VAL A 243 2.64 15.49 3.21
N ALA A 244 2.51 16.51 2.35
CA ALA A 244 1.42 17.48 2.42
C ALA A 244 0.05 16.79 2.26
N GLY A 245 -0.07 15.79 1.39
CA GLY A 245 -1.31 15.02 1.22
C GLY A 245 -1.74 14.36 2.53
N VAL A 246 -0.81 13.72 3.23
CA VAL A 246 -1.08 13.07 4.52
C VAL A 246 -1.44 14.08 5.60
N LEU A 247 -0.69 15.19 5.71
CA LEU A 247 -0.98 16.23 6.69
C LEU A 247 -2.40 16.81 6.50
N LEU A 248 -2.79 17.09 5.25
CA LEU A 248 -4.16 17.52 4.92
C LEU A 248 -5.19 16.47 5.33
N ALA A 249 -4.97 15.20 5.00
CA ALA A 249 -5.88 14.12 5.35
C ALA A 249 -6.08 13.97 6.86
N LEU A 250 -5.01 14.09 7.63
CA LEU A 250 -5.05 14.00 9.09
C LEU A 250 -5.85 15.13 9.73
N THR A 251 -6.14 16.24 9.04
CA THR A 251 -7.02 17.31 9.56
C THR A 251 -8.50 17.01 9.36
N VAL A 252 -8.88 16.12 8.41
CA VAL A 252 -10.28 15.86 8.04
C VAL A 252 -10.99 15.05 9.14
N PRO A 253 -12.20 15.47 9.63
CA PRO A 253 -12.92 14.73 10.65
C PRO A 253 -13.49 13.41 10.13
N VAL A 254 -13.33 12.34 10.92
CA VAL A 254 -13.84 10.99 10.61
C VAL A 254 -15.26 10.80 11.12
N LEU A 255 -15.53 11.26 12.35
CA LEU A 255 -16.84 11.10 12.99
C LEU A 255 -17.76 12.25 12.60
N THR A 256 -19.03 11.94 12.36
CA THR A 256 -20.09 12.94 12.18
C THR A 256 -20.45 13.57 13.52
N LYS A 257 -20.77 14.88 13.51
CA LYS A 257 -21.18 15.61 14.73
C LYS A 257 -22.56 15.18 15.21
N THR A 258 -23.41 14.68 14.31
CA THR A 258 -24.80 14.31 14.60
C THR A 258 -24.98 12.80 14.40
N PRO A 259 -25.39 12.05 15.45
CA PRO A 259 -25.72 10.63 15.31
C PRO A 259 -26.86 10.45 14.28
N GLY A 260 -26.63 9.64 13.23
CA GLY A 260 -27.60 9.37 12.16
C GLY A 260 -27.41 10.18 10.87
N GLU A 261 -26.57 11.18 10.83
CA GLU A 261 -26.06 11.74 9.57
C GLU A 261 -25.05 10.78 8.96
N GLY A 262 -25.27 10.37 7.71
CA GLY A 262 -24.51 9.39 6.94
C GLY A 262 -22.97 9.43 7.07
N ALA A 263 -22.27 9.07 6.02
CA ALA A 263 -20.79 8.99 5.98
C ALA A 263 -20.11 10.28 6.45
N GLY A 264 -19.08 10.13 7.31
CA GLY A 264 -18.25 11.25 7.77
C GLY A 264 -17.53 11.94 6.61
N LEU A 265 -17.00 13.16 6.85
CA LEU A 265 -16.33 13.94 5.81
C LEU A 265 -15.10 13.21 5.23
N ALA A 266 -14.37 12.44 6.05
CA ALA A 266 -13.25 11.62 5.61
C ALA A 266 -13.71 10.56 4.60
N GLU A 267 -14.80 9.85 4.87
CA GLU A 267 -15.37 8.85 3.96
C GLU A 267 -15.88 9.50 2.66
N HIS A 268 -16.49 10.69 2.75
CA HIS A 268 -16.91 11.46 1.58
C HIS A 268 -15.73 11.80 0.66
N PHE A 269 -14.63 12.31 1.22
CA PHE A 269 -13.44 12.64 0.43
C PHE A 269 -12.72 11.39 -0.08
N GLU A 270 -12.61 10.35 0.72
CA GLU A 270 -12.07 9.06 0.28
C GLU A 270 -12.83 8.54 -0.94
N HIS A 271 -14.16 8.50 -0.87
CA HIS A 271 -15.00 8.04 -1.99
C HIS A 271 -14.83 8.89 -3.24
N ARG A 272 -14.64 10.20 -3.08
CA ARG A 272 -14.47 11.16 -4.19
C ARG A 272 -13.10 11.07 -4.84
N PHE A 273 -12.03 10.94 -4.04
CA PHE A 273 -10.65 10.99 -4.52
C PHE A 273 -10.04 9.62 -4.81
N ARG A 274 -10.55 8.54 -4.24
CA ARG A 274 -10.09 7.16 -4.51
C ARG A 274 -10.11 6.81 -6.01
N PRO A 275 -11.15 7.10 -6.80
CA PRO A 275 -11.12 6.81 -8.25
C PRO A 275 -10.04 7.61 -8.99
N ILE A 276 -9.76 8.85 -8.57
CA ILE A 276 -8.70 9.69 -9.15
C ILE A 276 -7.33 9.14 -8.77
N SER A 277 -7.16 8.77 -7.50
CA SER A 277 -5.92 8.15 -7.01
C SER A 277 -5.60 6.85 -7.75
N ALA A 278 -6.52 5.88 -7.70
CA ALA A 278 -6.30 4.54 -8.27
C ALA A 278 -6.41 4.50 -9.81
N GLY A 279 -7.22 5.37 -10.42
CA GLY A 279 -7.45 5.38 -11.87
C GLY A 279 -6.54 6.30 -12.66
N VAL A 280 -5.94 7.31 -12.03
CA VAL A 280 -5.11 8.30 -12.72
C VAL A 280 -3.76 8.47 -12.02
N ALA A 281 -3.73 8.88 -10.75
CA ALA A 281 -2.49 9.29 -10.09
C ALA A 281 -1.46 8.15 -10.04
N VAL A 282 -1.85 7.00 -9.53
CA VAL A 282 -0.97 5.83 -9.39
C VAL A 282 -0.57 5.24 -10.76
N PRO A 283 -1.47 5.02 -11.74
CA PRO A 283 -1.07 4.57 -13.07
C PRO A 283 -0.14 5.54 -13.82
N VAL A 284 -0.40 6.85 -13.75
CA VAL A 284 0.48 7.85 -14.39
C VAL A 284 1.85 7.88 -13.72
N PHE A 285 1.92 7.81 -12.40
CA PHE A 285 3.19 7.66 -11.69
C PHE A 285 3.93 6.39 -12.13
N ALA A 286 3.24 5.25 -12.16
CA ALA A 286 3.83 3.99 -12.59
C ALA A 286 4.37 4.06 -14.03
N PHE A 287 3.64 4.73 -14.94
CA PHE A 287 4.09 4.95 -16.30
C PHE A 287 5.42 5.73 -16.33
N PHE A 288 5.55 6.81 -15.58
CA PHE A 288 6.77 7.61 -15.57
C PHE A 288 7.93 6.99 -14.78
N SER A 289 7.65 6.12 -13.79
CA SER A 289 8.68 5.53 -12.92
C SER A 289 9.16 4.16 -13.40
N ALA A 290 8.29 3.33 -14.01
CA ALA A 290 8.64 1.96 -14.41
C ALA A 290 9.39 1.85 -15.73
N GLY A 291 9.45 2.91 -16.54
CA GLY A 291 10.13 2.89 -17.83
C GLY A 291 11.65 2.94 -17.65
N VAL A 292 12.27 1.78 -17.66
CA VAL A 292 13.71 1.56 -17.50
C VAL A 292 14.26 0.73 -18.66
N ALA A 293 15.48 1.06 -19.12
CA ALA A 293 16.17 0.28 -20.13
C ALA A 293 16.72 -1.01 -19.52
N LEU A 294 16.34 -2.17 -20.08
CA LEU A 294 16.76 -3.47 -19.57
C LEU A 294 18.10 -3.96 -20.17
N GLY A 295 18.55 -3.35 -21.28
CA GLY A 295 19.75 -3.81 -21.98
C GLY A 295 19.66 -5.24 -22.54
N GLY A 296 18.40 -5.73 -22.78
CA GLY A 296 18.12 -7.11 -23.14
C GLY A 296 18.25 -8.07 -21.94
N LEU A 297 18.24 -9.40 -22.21
CA LEU A 297 18.35 -10.41 -21.14
C LEU A 297 19.71 -10.37 -20.45
N GLY A 298 20.82 -10.12 -21.17
CA GLY A 298 22.16 -10.00 -20.60
C GLY A 298 22.23 -8.84 -19.61
N GLY A 299 21.84 -7.64 -20.04
CA GLY A 299 21.83 -6.46 -19.16
C GLY A 299 20.93 -6.62 -17.94
N LEU A 300 19.78 -7.30 -18.08
CA LEU A 300 18.90 -7.61 -16.95
C LEU A 300 19.62 -8.47 -15.89
N PHE A 301 20.30 -9.56 -16.30
CA PHE A 301 21.02 -10.43 -15.35
C PHE A 301 22.23 -9.73 -14.74
N ASP A 302 22.96 -8.95 -15.51
CA ASP A 302 24.10 -8.16 -15.01
C ASP A 302 23.62 -7.16 -13.94
N THR A 303 22.53 -6.42 -14.22
CA THR A 303 21.93 -5.47 -13.28
C THR A 303 21.43 -6.17 -12.01
N LEU A 304 20.75 -7.30 -12.14
CA LEU A 304 20.26 -8.06 -10.98
C LEU A 304 21.39 -8.68 -10.15
N GLY A 305 22.58 -8.86 -10.73
CA GLY A 305 23.80 -9.33 -10.04
C GLY A 305 24.46 -8.26 -9.17
N GLU A 306 24.12 -6.98 -9.33
CA GLU A 306 24.69 -5.90 -8.53
C GLU A 306 24.23 -5.94 -7.07
N PRO A 307 25.11 -5.60 -6.09
CA PRO A 307 24.78 -5.69 -4.66
C PRO A 307 23.51 -4.92 -4.26
N VAL A 308 23.27 -3.72 -4.82
CA VAL A 308 22.07 -2.91 -4.56
C VAL A 308 20.83 -3.65 -5.04
N ALA A 309 20.85 -4.18 -6.27
CA ALA A 309 19.72 -4.90 -6.85
C ALA A 309 19.44 -6.20 -6.08
N LEU A 310 20.48 -6.98 -5.76
CA LEU A 310 20.36 -8.18 -4.93
C LEU A 310 19.80 -7.85 -3.54
N GLY A 311 20.26 -6.75 -2.93
CA GLY A 311 19.77 -6.28 -1.63
C GLY A 311 18.29 -5.95 -1.65
N ILE A 312 17.81 -5.27 -2.70
CA ILE A 312 16.38 -4.95 -2.89
C ILE A 312 15.56 -6.21 -3.08
N VAL A 313 15.97 -7.09 -4.02
CA VAL A 313 15.24 -8.33 -4.32
C VAL A 313 15.20 -9.26 -3.10
N ALA A 314 16.33 -9.44 -2.41
CA ALA A 314 16.41 -10.25 -1.19
C ALA A 314 15.57 -9.62 -0.06
N GLY A 315 15.59 -8.29 0.08
CA GLY A 315 14.76 -7.56 1.04
C GLY A 315 13.28 -7.78 0.81
N LEU A 316 12.80 -7.65 -0.44
CA LEU A 316 11.39 -7.84 -0.79
C LEU A 316 10.94 -9.31 -0.67
N LEU A 317 11.73 -10.28 -1.18
CA LEU A 317 11.32 -11.69 -1.27
C LEU A 317 11.58 -12.49 0.00
N VAL A 318 12.59 -12.13 0.77
CA VAL A 318 13.04 -12.87 1.95
C VAL A 318 12.88 -12.01 3.20
N GLY A 319 13.44 -10.81 3.20
CA GLY A 319 13.46 -9.93 4.36
C GLY A 319 12.06 -9.57 4.85
N LYS A 320 11.21 -9.10 3.94
CA LYS A 320 9.85 -8.65 4.29
C LYS A 320 8.96 -9.79 4.77
N PRO A 321 8.86 -10.94 4.08
CA PRO A 321 8.10 -12.07 4.60
C PRO A 321 8.62 -12.59 5.94
N LEU A 322 9.93 -12.71 6.11
CA LEU A 322 10.51 -13.14 7.39
C LEU A 322 10.21 -12.15 8.51
N GLY A 323 10.32 -10.85 8.23
CA GLY A 323 10.02 -9.80 9.21
C GLY A 323 8.58 -9.84 9.69
N ILE A 324 7.63 -9.91 8.75
CA ILE A 324 6.19 -10.01 9.05
C ILE A 324 5.90 -11.27 9.86
N LEU A 325 6.38 -12.44 9.41
CA LEU A 325 6.10 -13.72 10.08
C LEU A 325 6.76 -13.80 11.45
N ALA A 326 8.03 -13.39 11.58
CA ALA A 326 8.74 -13.41 12.84
C ALA A 326 8.11 -12.47 13.87
N ALA A 327 7.76 -11.24 13.49
CA ALA A 327 7.11 -10.30 14.38
C ALA A 327 5.72 -10.76 14.80
N THR A 328 4.92 -11.29 13.86
CA THR A 328 3.61 -11.89 14.14
C THR A 328 3.73 -13.06 15.10
N TRP A 329 4.69 -13.96 14.87
CA TRP A 329 4.93 -15.11 15.76
C TRP A 329 5.40 -14.66 17.15
N LEU A 330 6.30 -13.69 17.23
CA LEU A 330 6.82 -13.18 18.51
C LEU A 330 5.68 -12.59 19.35
N VAL A 331 4.84 -11.76 18.75
CA VAL A 331 3.72 -11.13 19.43
C VAL A 331 2.69 -12.19 19.87
N SER A 332 2.29 -13.10 18.98
CA SER A 332 1.33 -14.15 19.34
C SER A 332 1.87 -15.13 20.39
N ARG A 333 3.20 -15.32 20.49
CA ARG A 333 3.83 -16.22 21.46
C ARG A 333 3.99 -15.60 22.85
N PHE A 334 4.32 -14.28 22.90
CA PHE A 334 4.69 -13.59 24.15
C PHE A 334 3.62 -12.65 24.68
N THR A 335 2.53 -12.44 23.96
CA THR A 335 1.40 -11.63 24.40
C THR A 335 0.10 -12.43 24.41
N ARG A 336 -0.98 -11.81 24.86
CA ARG A 336 -2.34 -12.38 24.79
C ARG A 336 -3.03 -12.08 23.44
N ALA A 337 -2.33 -11.44 22.52
CA ALA A 337 -2.85 -11.18 21.19
C ALA A 337 -2.79 -12.46 20.37
N THR A 338 -3.92 -12.89 19.84
CA THR A 338 -4.03 -14.09 18.98
C THR A 338 -4.30 -13.66 17.55
N LEU A 339 -3.77 -14.42 16.59
CA LEU A 339 -4.26 -14.37 15.22
C LEU A 339 -5.76 -14.69 15.22
N ASP A 340 -6.51 -14.10 14.31
CA ASP A 340 -7.92 -14.45 14.12
C ASP A 340 -8.05 -15.97 13.91
N GLU A 341 -9.02 -16.60 14.59
CA GLU A 341 -9.20 -18.07 14.60
C GLU A 341 -9.40 -18.67 13.19
N GLY A 342 -9.70 -17.83 12.19
CA GLY A 342 -9.83 -18.23 10.78
C GLY A 342 -8.53 -18.24 9.97
N LEU A 343 -7.38 -17.81 10.52
CA LEU A 343 -6.13 -17.67 9.78
C LEU A 343 -5.16 -18.81 10.10
N ALA A 344 -4.80 -19.60 9.08
CA ALA A 344 -3.71 -20.56 9.18
C ALA A 344 -2.36 -19.87 8.93
N TRP A 345 -1.29 -20.36 9.58
CA TRP A 345 0.08 -19.85 9.37
C TRP A 345 0.53 -19.89 7.90
N ILE A 346 0.09 -20.89 7.14
CA ILE A 346 0.40 -20.97 5.70
C ILE A 346 -0.26 -19.85 4.90
N ASP A 347 -1.42 -19.34 5.34
CA ASP A 347 -2.09 -18.19 4.73
C ASP A 347 -1.32 -16.92 5.01
N MET A 348 -0.77 -16.79 6.24
CA MET A 348 0.13 -15.72 6.62
C MET A 348 1.43 -15.72 5.82
N VAL A 349 1.98 -16.90 5.46
CA VAL A 349 3.14 -16.97 4.55
C VAL A 349 2.77 -16.40 3.18
N GLY A 350 1.64 -16.79 2.61
CA GLY A 350 1.17 -16.25 1.33
C GLY A 350 0.97 -14.75 1.37
N LEU A 351 0.37 -14.23 2.45
CA LEU A 351 0.15 -12.80 2.67
C LEU A 351 1.46 -12.04 2.87
N ALA A 352 2.39 -12.57 3.66
CA ALA A 352 3.68 -11.96 3.91
C ALA A 352 4.52 -11.83 2.63
N ILE A 353 4.48 -12.85 1.75
CA ILE A 353 5.11 -12.78 0.42
C ILE A 353 4.39 -11.75 -0.47
N LEU A 354 3.06 -11.70 -0.43
CA LEU A 354 2.27 -10.71 -1.16
C LEU A 354 2.63 -9.28 -0.76
N SER A 355 2.91 -9.05 0.53
CA SER A 355 3.38 -7.76 1.04
C SER A 355 4.80 -7.40 0.55
N GLY A 356 5.55 -8.35 -0.01
CA GLY A 356 6.81 -8.10 -0.72
C GLY A 356 6.67 -7.40 -2.07
N ILE A 357 5.44 -7.13 -2.53
CA ILE A 357 5.19 -6.27 -3.69
C ILE A 357 5.39 -4.81 -3.26
N GLY A 358 6.57 -4.26 -3.53
CA GLY A 358 6.91 -2.89 -3.11
C GLY A 358 6.58 -1.81 -4.15
N PHE A 359 6.52 -2.20 -5.39
CA PHE A 359 6.34 -1.46 -6.64
C PHE A 359 6.32 0.09 -6.52
N THR A 360 5.15 0.74 -6.40
CA THR A 360 5.03 2.21 -6.47
C THR A 360 5.81 2.94 -5.40
N VAL A 361 5.66 2.57 -4.13
CA VAL A 361 6.34 3.25 -3.02
C VAL A 361 7.83 2.90 -3.00
N SER A 362 8.22 1.67 -3.33
CA SER A 362 9.63 1.30 -3.47
C SER A 362 10.32 2.04 -4.64
N LEU A 363 9.62 2.27 -5.78
CA LEU A 363 10.14 3.09 -6.87
C LEU A 363 10.30 4.55 -6.44
N LEU A 364 9.33 5.10 -5.72
CA LEU A 364 9.42 6.45 -5.16
C LEU A 364 10.63 6.59 -4.23
N ILE A 365 10.80 5.69 -3.28
CA ILE A 365 11.95 5.71 -2.35
C ILE A 365 13.26 5.54 -3.14
N GLY A 366 13.26 4.72 -4.19
CA GLY A 366 14.40 4.54 -5.09
C GLY A 366 14.81 5.82 -5.79
N ASP A 367 13.85 6.55 -6.36
CA ASP A 367 14.08 7.85 -7.00
C ASP A 367 14.59 8.90 -5.98
N LEU A 368 14.12 8.85 -4.72
CA LEU A 368 14.60 9.72 -3.65
C LEU A 368 16.02 9.38 -3.18
N ALA A 369 16.36 8.09 -3.11
CA ALA A 369 17.65 7.63 -2.64
C ALA A 369 18.79 7.85 -3.64
N PHE A 370 18.52 7.60 -4.93
CA PHE A 370 19.55 7.55 -5.98
C PHE A 370 19.35 8.59 -7.08
N GLY A 371 18.25 9.35 -7.04
CA GLY A 371 17.88 10.31 -8.09
C GLY A 371 17.28 9.62 -9.32
N VAL A 372 16.60 10.40 -10.15
CA VAL A 372 15.86 9.91 -11.33
C VAL A 372 16.79 9.27 -12.38
N SER A 373 18.04 9.76 -12.49
CA SER A 373 19.03 9.29 -13.46
C SER A 373 19.99 8.21 -12.94
N GLY A 374 20.13 8.04 -11.62
CA GLY A 374 21.01 7.02 -11.01
C GLY A 374 20.32 5.74 -10.57
N GLY A 375 19.01 5.66 -10.74
CA GLY A 375 18.17 4.60 -10.15
C GLY A 375 17.75 3.49 -11.13
N GLU A 376 18.34 3.33 -12.32
CA GLU A 376 17.89 2.30 -13.27
C GLU A 376 17.99 0.88 -12.69
N GLN A 377 19.11 0.55 -12.07
CA GLN A 377 19.29 -0.73 -11.38
C GLN A 377 18.28 -0.96 -10.26
N VAL A 378 17.94 0.11 -9.52
CA VAL A 378 16.93 0.08 -8.45
C VAL A 378 15.55 -0.25 -9.04
N LYS A 379 15.19 0.42 -10.13
CA LYS A 379 13.89 0.21 -10.81
C LYS A 379 13.76 -1.22 -11.33
N VAL A 380 14.81 -1.74 -11.96
CA VAL A 380 14.88 -3.14 -12.41
C VAL A 380 14.68 -4.10 -11.24
N ALA A 381 15.40 -3.87 -10.14
CA ALA A 381 15.33 -4.72 -8.95
C ALA A 381 13.94 -4.69 -8.29
N VAL A 382 13.33 -3.50 -8.15
CA VAL A 382 11.99 -3.34 -7.59
C VAL A 382 10.95 -4.03 -8.47
N LEU A 383 11.02 -3.85 -9.80
CA LEU A 383 10.10 -4.49 -10.74
C LEU A 383 10.24 -6.02 -10.70
N ALA A 384 11.47 -6.54 -10.76
CA ALA A 384 11.75 -7.97 -10.71
C ALA A 384 11.33 -8.59 -9.37
N GLY A 385 11.69 -7.96 -8.25
CA GLY A 385 11.33 -8.41 -6.91
C GLY A 385 9.82 -8.41 -6.68
N SER A 386 9.13 -7.34 -7.08
CA SER A 386 7.67 -7.23 -6.97
C SER A 386 6.95 -8.26 -7.83
N LEU A 387 7.40 -8.49 -9.07
CA LEU A 387 6.84 -9.53 -9.95
C LEU A 387 7.05 -10.93 -9.36
N ALA A 388 8.26 -11.22 -8.86
CA ALA A 388 8.56 -12.51 -8.25
C ALA A 388 7.71 -12.72 -6.97
N ALA A 389 7.56 -11.70 -6.12
CA ALA A 389 6.67 -11.74 -4.95
C ALA A 389 5.22 -12.02 -5.35
N ALA A 390 4.70 -11.32 -6.38
CA ALA A 390 3.35 -11.52 -6.90
C ALA A 390 3.13 -12.95 -7.42
N LEU A 391 4.09 -13.51 -8.17
CA LEU A 391 4.01 -14.87 -8.70
C LEU A 391 4.05 -15.92 -7.58
N LEU A 392 4.99 -15.80 -6.63
CA LEU A 392 5.12 -16.72 -5.51
C LEU A 392 3.87 -16.69 -4.61
N ALA A 393 3.40 -15.50 -4.24
CA ALA A 393 2.17 -15.32 -3.47
C ALA A 393 0.97 -15.91 -4.22
N THR A 394 0.88 -15.70 -5.55
CA THR A 394 -0.16 -16.26 -6.41
C THR A 394 -0.22 -17.78 -6.32
N VAL A 395 0.93 -18.45 -6.38
CA VAL A 395 0.99 -19.91 -6.29
C VAL A 395 0.48 -20.40 -4.93
N ILE A 396 1.00 -19.83 -3.84
CA ILE A 396 0.64 -20.25 -2.48
C ILE A 396 -0.84 -19.97 -2.20
N LEU A 397 -1.31 -18.75 -2.47
CA LEU A 397 -2.69 -18.34 -2.19
C LEU A 397 -3.71 -19.08 -3.09
N ARG A 398 -3.37 -19.43 -4.34
CA ARG A 398 -4.23 -20.29 -5.17
C ARG A 398 -4.37 -21.71 -4.62
N LEU A 399 -3.28 -22.27 -4.12
CA LEU A 399 -3.33 -23.59 -3.47
C LEU A 399 -4.22 -23.53 -2.23
N ARG A 400 -4.10 -22.48 -1.42
CA ARG A 400 -4.96 -22.25 -0.24
C ARG A 400 -6.41 -22.01 -0.60
N ALA A 401 -6.68 -21.21 -1.62
CA ALA A 401 -8.03 -20.95 -2.11
C ALA A 401 -8.75 -22.25 -2.56
N ARG A 402 -8.01 -23.23 -3.12
CA ARG A 402 -8.57 -24.56 -3.44
C ARG A 402 -8.98 -25.34 -2.19
N VAL A 403 -8.17 -25.23 -1.10
CA VAL A 403 -8.49 -25.89 0.17
C VAL A 403 -9.74 -25.27 0.78
N TYR A 404 -9.81 -23.93 0.86
CA TYR A 404 -10.98 -23.23 1.39
C TYR A 404 -12.25 -23.48 0.58
N ARG A 405 -12.15 -23.56 -0.75
CA ARG A 405 -13.29 -23.92 -1.59
C ARG A 405 -13.82 -25.32 -1.27
N ARG A 406 -12.94 -26.32 -1.08
CA ARG A 406 -13.35 -27.66 -0.67
C ARG A 406 -14.01 -27.68 0.70
N ILE A 407 -13.48 -26.92 1.67
CA ILE A 407 -14.10 -26.78 2.99
C ILE A 407 -15.51 -26.20 2.84
N HIS A 408 -15.65 -25.13 2.07
CA HIS A 408 -16.95 -24.50 1.81
C HIS A 408 -17.94 -25.46 1.12
N GLU A 409 -17.49 -26.22 0.12
CA GLU A 409 -18.33 -27.23 -0.56
C GLU A 409 -18.83 -28.30 0.42
N VAL A 410 -18.00 -28.72 1.39
CA VAL A 410 -18.40 -29.68 2.42
C VAL A 410 -19.33 -29.04 3.44
N GLU A 411 -19.06 -27.80 3.87
CA GLU A 411 -19.90 -27.08 4.85
C GLU A 411 -21.28 -26.71 4.31
N THR A 412 -21.41 -26.54 2.98
CA THR A 412 -22.67 -26.17 2.32
C THR A 412 -23.37 -27.35 1.62
N ALA A 413 -22.82 -28.58 1.74
CA ALA A 413 -23.44 -29.75 1.16
C ALA A 413 -24.83 -29.99 1.77
N ASP A 414 -25.86 -30.07 0.91
CA ASP A 414 -27.27 -30.31 1.23
C ASP A 414 -27.75 -31.39 0.24
N ALA A 415 -27.59 -32.64 0.63
CA ALA A 415 -27.83 -33.79 -0.23
C ALA A 415 -29.35 -34.06 -0.46
N ASP A 416 -30.19 -33.62 0.46
CA ASP A 416 -31.66 -33.82 0.40
C ASP A 416 -32.40 -32.53 -0.04
N HIS A 417 -31.69 -31.46 -0.34
CA HIS A 417 -32.24 -30.19 -0.87
C HIS A 417 -33.30 -29.52 0.02
N ASP A 418 -33.20 -29.67 1.34
CA ASP A 418 -34.13 -29.06 2.28
C ASP A 418 -33.75 -27.61 2.68
N GLY A 419 -32.63 -27.10 2.17
CA GLY A 419 -32.09 -25.75 2.42
C GLY A 419 -31.27 -25.66 3.72
N ILE A 420 -31.00 -26.80 4.40
CA ILE A 420 -30.18 -26.89 5.59
C ILE A 420 -28.97 -27.79 5.29
N PRO A 421 -27.73 -27.28 5.33
CA PRO A 421 -26.57 -28.12 5.07
C PRO A 421 -26.51 -29.35 6.00
N ASP A 422 -26.14 -30.52 5.45
CA ASP A 422 -26.10 -31.80 6.13
C ASP A 422 -25.26 -31.80 7.43
N LEU A 423 -24.25 -30.94 7.49
CA LEU A 423 -23.38 -30.79 8.66
C LEU A 423 -24.14 -30.31 9.92
N TYR A 424 -25.27 -29.65 9.79
CA TYR A 424 -26.09 -29.15 10.91
C TYR A 424 -27.13 -30.16 11.39
N ARG A 425 -27.31 -31.29 10.69
CA ARG A 425 -28.21 -32.36 11.09
C ARG A 425 -27.56 -33.42 11.98
N SER A 426 -26.24 -33.55 11.91
CA SER A 426 -25.47 -34.52 12.70
C SER A 426 -25.13 -34.03 14.12
N ALA A 427 -25.66 -32.89 14.52
CA ALA A 427 -25.58 -32.34 15.88
C ALA A 427 -26.95 -32.39 16.55
#